data_a8e15eac91cd35a1cd825a5e6b742448
#
_entry.id   a8e15eac91cd35a1cd825a5e6b742448
#
_cell.length_a   1.000
_cell.length_b   1.000
_cell.length_c   1.000
_cell.angle_alpha   90.00
_cell.angle_beta   90.00
_cell.angle_gamma   90.00
#
_symmetry.space_group_name_H-M   'P 1'
#
loop_
_entity.id
_entity.type
_entity.pdbx_description
1 polymer ?
#
loop_
_entity_poly.entity_id
_entity_poly.type
_entity_poly.pdbx_seq_one_letter_code
_entity_poly.pdbx_strand_id
1 'polypeptide(L)'
;LIVDEAQDSNIPQLKALEKMSTNVKEYYMVGDADQTIFEFSGANADYFHRLSKDAKQLKDGLRCGETINNLCKKIIQPIWDYYGYERVWRPAKNVIGNHYYLPSLKTNCSSMEKLLDKIKNTKETFLFTYRGTPSGKWARAFLHYHGVEFCHVGSDPYVSKKEIRCHKMWPEFVKGEEMSLKQIKEFWTYMGQQVIVRGKGEATFEGWINKKYLIQELIEKKYLRVESLDFTDFYHTRIKSKTDEEKIKYINNLIREGVDTEGETRVYYGNIHKVKGQTYDNVIVDETCTRREDYFTQLRLKYVAYSRGRVDCWTVASQDRYTLGKKHDNFNYNYLQH
;
A
#
# COMPACT_ATOMS: atom_id res chain seq x y z
N LEU A 1 23.81 -6.75 -23.03
CA LEU A 1 23.62 -6.29 -21.66
C LEU A 1 22.49 -5.27 -21.64
N ILE A 2 21.49 -5.52 -20.78
CA ILE A 2 20.37 -4.59 -20.57
C ILE A 2 20.42 -4.15 -19.10
N VAL A 3 20.36 -2.85 -18.87
CA VAL A 3 20.31 -2.24 -17.53
C VAL A 3 18.98 -1.47 -17.45
N ASP A 4 18.09 -1.92 -16.58
CA ASP A 4 16.82 -1.26 -16.31
C ASP A 4 16.89 -0.44 -15.01
N GLU A 5 16.04 0.58 -14.88
CA GLU A 5 16.01 1.54 -13.75
C GLU A 5 17.39 2.15 -13.44
N ALA A 6 18.18 2.44 -14.47
CA ALA A 6 19.58 2.87 -14.34
C ALA A 6 19.76 4.15 -13.52
N GLN A 7 18.73 5.02 -13.44
CA GLN A 7 18.74 6.23 -12.60
C GLN A 7 18.85 5.95 -11.10
N ASP A 8 18.60 4.72 -10.65
CA ASP A 8 18.74 4.32 -9.24
C ASP A 8 20.16 3.85 -8.88
N SER A 9 21.03 3.75 -9.88
CA SER A 9 22.44 3.39 -9.69
C SER A 9 23.27 4.59 -9.20
N ASN A 10 24.25 4.31 -8.34
CA ASN A 10 25.23 5.32 -7.97
C ASN A 10 26.27 5.56 -9.09
N ILE A 11 27.03 6.66 -9.00
CA ILE A 11 28.01 7.02 -10.03
C ILE A 11 29.06 5.92 -10.28
N PRO A 12 29.68 5.29 -9.25
CA PRO A 12 30.58 4.16 -9.46
C PRO A 12 29.96 3.00 -10.24
N GLN A 13 28.69 2.64 -9.93
CA GLN A 13 27.97 1.59 -10.64
C GLN A 13 27.73 1.96 -12.11
N LEU A 14 27.29 3.18 -12.41
CA LEU A 14 27.11 3.67 -13.76
C LEU A 14 28.40 3.63 -14.58
N LYS A 15 29.54 4.10 -13.99
CA LYS A 15 30.86 4.02 -14.62
C LYS A 15 31.33 2.58 -14.87
N ALA A 16 31.03 1.65 -13.94
CA ALA A 16 31.34 0.25 -14.16
C ALA A 16 30.51 -0.33 -15.30
N LEU A 17 29.22 0.00 -15.41
CA LEU A 17 28.34 -0.42 -16.50
C LEU A 17 28.81 0.13 -17.86
N GLU A 18 29.22 1.38 -17.93
CA GLU A 18 29.82 1.99 -19.11
C GLU A 18 31.09 1.23 -19.56
N LYS A 19 31.97 0.89 -18.60
CA LYS A 19 33.18 0.11 -18.92
C LYS A 19 32.84 -1.32 -19.37
N MET A 20 31.81 -1.94 -18.79
CA MET A 20 31.35 -3.26 -19.24
C MET A 20 30.75 -3.21 -20.64
N SER A 21 30.13 -2.11 -21.05
CA SER A 21 29.50 -1.95 -22.37
C SER A 21 30.50 -2.12 -23.52
N THR A 22 31.78 -1.81 -23.30
CA THR A 22 32.83 -1.95 -24.34
C THR A 22 33.15 -3.41 -24.69
N ASN A 23 32.75 -4.36 -23.84
CA ASN A 23 33.03 -5.79 -24.01
C ASN A 23 31.82 -6.61 -24.41
N VAL A 24 30.68 -5.97 -24.72
CA VAL A 24 29.45 -6.66 -25.13
C VAL A 24 29.01 -6.23 -26.53
N LYS A 25 28.36 -7.14 -27.26
CA LYS A 25 27.87 -6.84 -28.63
C LYS A 25 26.77 -5.79 -28.64
N GLU A 26 25.91 -5.80 -27.64
CA GLU A 26 24.78 -4.89 -27.53
C GLU A 26 24.64 -4.43 -26.09
N TYR A 27 24.42 -3.14 -25.90
CA TYR A 27 24.24 -2.51 -24.61
C TYR A 27 23.04 -1.56 -24.65
N TYR A 28 22.08 -1.79 -23.75
CA TYR A 28 20.92 -0.95 -23.57
C TYR A 28 20.85 -0.50 -22.12
N MET A 29 20.82 0.78 -21.89
CA MET A 29 20.56 1.38 -20.57
C MET A 29 19.23 2.12 -20.63
N VAL A 30 18.30 1.73 -19.77
CA VAL A 30 16.95 2.32 -19.70
C VAL A 30 16.76 2.90 -18.30
N GLY A 31 16.13 4.08 -18.25
CA GLY A 31 15.83 4.75 -16.98
C GLY A 31 15.05 6.03 -17.18
N ASP A 32 14.55 6.56 -16.07
CA ASP A 32 13.81 7.81 -16.02
C ASP A 32 14.41 8.71 -14.93
N ALA A 33 15.17 9.73 -15.31
CA ALA A 33 15.80 10.68 -14.38
C ALA A 33 14.78 11.34 -13.43
N ASP A 34 13.54 11.53 -13.89
CA ASP A 34 12.47 12.11 -13.11
C ASP A 34 11.95 11.14 -12.00
N GLN A 35 12.34 9.86 -12.04
CA GLN A 35 12.06 8.84 -11.03
C GLN A 35 13.25 8.56 -10.10
N THR A 36 14.30 9.37 -10.11
CA THR A 36 15.42 9.24 -9.17
C THR A 36 14.98 9.68 -7.77
N ILE A 37 14.65 8.71 -6.92
CA ILE A 37 14.20 8.95 -5.52
C ILE A 37 15.08 8.24 -4.48
N PHE A 38 16.15 7.56 -4.91
CA PHE A 38 17.09 6.83 -4.07
C PHE A 38 18.42 7.59 -3.87
N GLU A 39 18.41 8.92 -3.87
CA GLU A 39 19.60 9.75 -3.67
C GLU A 39 20.27 9.47 -2.32
N PHE A 40 19.51 9.11 -1.29
CA PHE A 40 20.03 8.67 0.01
C PHE A 40 20.86 7.37 -0.06
N SER A 41 20.76 6.58 -1.11
CA SER A 41 21.59 5.39 -1.39
C SER A 41 22.68 5.65 -2.42
N GLY A 42 22.85 6.92 -2.82
CA GLY A 42 23.92 7.36 -3.72
C GLY A 42 23.52 7.48 -5.19
N ALA A 43 22.23 7.27 -5.55
CA ALA A 43 21.74 7.61 -6.87
C ALA A 43 21.92 9.12 -7.11
N ASN A 44 22.25 9.51 -8.35
CA ASN A 44 22.54 10.90 -8.68
C ASN A 44 21.80 11.32 -9.94
N ALA A 45 20.73 12.11 -9.77
CA ALA A 45 19.88 12.56 -10.84
C ALA A 45 20.60 13.43 -11.85
N ASP A 46 21.48 14.36 -11.41
CA ASP A 46 22.24 15.25 -12.28
C ASP A 46 23.21 14.48 -13.17
N TYR A 47 23.87 13.46 -12.59
CA TYR A 47 24.76 12.60 -13.37
C TYR A 47 23.98 11.80 -14.42
N PHE A 48 22.84 11.23 -14.02
CA PHE A 48 22.01 10.46 -14.96
C PHE A 48 21.38 11.34 -16.05
N HIS A 49 20.97 12.57 -15.73
CA HIS A 49 20.52 13.55 -16.73
C HIS A 49 21.61 13.83 -17.78
N ARG A 50 22.85 14.06 -17.35
CA ARG A 50 23.98 14.28 -18.29
C ARG A 50 24.24 13.05 -19.16
N LEU A 51 24.19 11.86 -18.57
CA LEU A 51 24.41 10.60 -19.26
C LEU A 51 23.32 10.32 -20.30
N SER A 52 22.09 10.70 -20.03
CA SER A 52 20.92 10.45 -20.88
C SER A 52 20.56 11.60 -21.82
N LYS A 53 21.40 12.66 -21.93
CA LYS A 53 21.10 13.86 -22.71
C LYS A 53 20.70 13.56 -24.15
N ASP A 54 21.44 12.66 -24.81
CA ASP A 54 21.22 12.28 -26.19
C ASP A 54 20.47 10.95 -26.35
N ALA A 55 19.88 10.45 -25.27
CA ALA A 55 19.18 9.18 -25.27
C ALA A 55 17.84 9.27 -26.04
N LYS A 56 17.48 8.16 -26.67
CA LYS A 56 16.18 8.03 -27.34
C LYS A 56 15.06 8.03 -26.31
N GLN A 57 14.09 8.94 -26.47
CA GLN A 57 12.94 9.03 -25.57
C GLN A 57 11.82 8.05 -25.96
N LEU A 58 11.27 7.35 -24.96
CA LEU A 58 10.01 6.62 -25.08
C LEU A 58 8.86 7.62 -24.87
N LYS A 59 8.11 7.89 -25.95
CA LYS A 59 7.10 8.95 -25.96
C LYS A 59 5.72 8.50 -25.52
N ASP A 60 5.40 7.22 -25.67
CA ASP A 60 4.06 6.69 -25.41
C ASP A 60 4.01 6.02 -24.04
N GLY A 61 3.18 6.57 -23.15
CA GLY A 61 2.88 5.99 -21.86
C GLY A 61 1.83 4.88 -21.99
N LEU A 62 2.08 3.76 -21.33
CA LEU A 62 1.15 2.61 -21.33
C LEU A 62 0.35 2.48 -20.03
N ARG A 63 0.67 3.32 -19.03
CA ARG A 63 0.11 3.22 -17.68
C ARG A 63 -0.89 4.33 -17.38
N CYS A 64 -0.41 5.57 -17.33
CA CYS A 64 -1.18 6.70 -16.82
C CYS A 64 -2.19 7.20 -17.84
N GLY A 65 -3.45 7.28 -17.43
CA GLY A 65 -4.48 7.97 -18.20
C GLY A 65 -4.20 9.47 -18.30
N GLU A 66 -5.01 10.17 -19.06
CA GLU A 66 -4.78 11.57 -19.43
C GLU A 66 -4.66 12.49 -18.21
N THR A 67 -5.57 12.37 -17.25
CA THR A 67 -5.59 13.22 -16.05
C THR A 67 -4.33 13.06 -15.20
N ILE A 68 -3.90 11.81 -14.93
CA ILE A 68 -2.68 11.55 -14.16
C ILE A 68 -1.44 11.97 -14.95
N ASN A 69 -1.40 11.71 -16.26
CA ASN A 69 -0.29 12.12 -17.12
C ASN A 69 -0.10 13.65 -17.09
N ASN A 70 -1.20 14.41 -17.25
CA ASN A 70 -1.16 15.88 -17.21
C ASN A 70 -0.77 16.41 -15.82
N LEU A 71 -1.22 15.77 -14.74
CA LEU A 71 -0.80 16.10 -13.39
C LEU A 71 0.69 15.84 -13.19
N CYS A 72 1.18 14.68 -13.61
CA CYS A 72 2.60 14.32 -13.53
C CYS A 72 3.50 15.29 -14.31
N LYS A 73 3.09 15.71 -15.51
CA LYS A 73 3.81 16.73 -16.29
C LYS A 73 3.93 18.05 -15.52
N LYS A 74 2.81 18.55 -14.98
CA LYS A 74 2.80 19.78 -14.16
C LYS A 74 3.72 19.68 -12.94
N ILE A 75 3.78 18.52 -12.29
CA ILE A 75 4.63 18.29 -11.13
C ILE A 75 6.10 18.37 -11.51
N ILE A 76 6.49 17.75 -12.63
CA ILE A 76 7.89 17.62 -13.01
C ILE A 76 8.41 18.78 -13.86
N GLN A 77 7.52 19.60 -14.41
CA GLN A 77 7.87 20.73 -15.29
C GLN A 77 8.99 21.64 -14.75
N PRO A 78 9.01 22.00 -13.44
CA PRO A 78 10.10 22.82 -12.88
C PRO A 78 11.49 22.18 -13.00
N ILE A 79 11.58 20.84 -13.02
CA ILE A 79 12.83 20.12 -13.24
C ILE A 79 13.24 20.21 -14.70
N TRP A 80 12.29 20.03 -15.63
CA TRP A 80 12.57 20.17 -17.06
C TRP A 80 13.02 21.58 -17.44
N ASP A 81 12.36 22.60 -16.87
CA ASP A 81 12.75 24.00 -17.06
C ASP A 81 14.18 24.27 -16.56
N TYR A 82 14.54 23.69 -15.40
CA TYR A 82 15.88 23.84 -14.84
C TYR A 82 16.98 23.22 -15.70
N TYR A 83 16.75 22.01 -16.25
CA TYR A 83 17.73 21.34 -17.10
C TYR A 83 17.64 21.77 -18.57
N GLY A 84 16.68 22.60 -18.94
CA GLY A 84 16.49 23.10 -20.31
C GLY A 84 16.12 22.03 -21.32
N TYR A 85 15.34 21.02 -20.93
CA TYR A 85 14.85 20.03 -21.87
C TYR A 85 13.33 19.88 -21.79
N GLU A 86 12.73 19.43 -22.90
CA GLU A 86 11.32 19.11 -23.00
C GLU A 86 11.14 17.61 -23.26
N ARG A 87 10.25 16.99 -22.49
CA ARG A 87 9.91 15.59 -22.66
C ARG A 87 8.53 15.45 -23.29
N VAL A 88 8.46 14.73 -24.40
CA VAL A 88 7.19 14.33 -24.98
C VAL A 88 6.73 13.04 -24.30
N TRP A 89 5.66 13.13 -23.51
CA TRP A 89 5.06 11.97 -22.85
C TRP A 89 3.55 11.97 -23.08
N ARG A 90 3.07 11.01 -23.87
CA ARG A 90 1.66 10.84 -24.20
C ARG A 90 0.99 9.93 -23.18
N PRO A 91 -0.29 10.16 -22.83
CA PRO A 91 -1.03 9.28 -21.93
C PRO A 91 -1.34 7.92 -22.55
N ALA A 92 -1.71 6.95 -21.73
CA ALA A 92 -2.29 5.70 -22.20
C ALA A 92 -3.58 5.98 -22.98
N LYS A 93 -3.76 5.25 -24.08
CA LYS A 93 -4.91 5.45 -24.97
C LYS A 93 -6.22 5.09 -24.28
N ASN A 94 -7.26 5.89 -24.50
CA ASN A 94 -8.64 5.65 -24.06
C ASN A 94 -8.81 5.60 -22.52
N VAL A 95 -7.91 6.20 -21.73
CA VAL A 95 -8.03 6.32 -20.28
C VAL A 95 -7.98 7.80 -19.93
N ILE A 96 -9.08 8.37 -19.46
CA ILE A 96 -9.16 9.77 -19.03
C ILE A 96 -8.91 9.87 -17.53
N GLY A 97 -9.82 9.36 -16.71
CA GLY A 97 -9.77 9.40 -15.25
C GLY A 97 -10.09 10.76 -14.63
N ASN A 98 -10.04 10.83 -13.32
CA ASN A 98 -10.34 12.02 -12.54
C ASN A 98 -9.27 12.31 -11.50
N HIS A 99 -9.18 13.60 -11.10
CA HIS A 99 -8.37 14.03 -9.98
C HIS A 99 -9.27 14.63 -8.90
N TYR A 100 -9.20 14.09 -7.71
CA TYR A 100 -9.97 14.52 -6.55
C TYR A 100 -9.04 15.09 -5.48
N TYR A 101 -9.56 16.02 -4.68
CA TYR A 101 -8.85 16.63 -3.58
C TYR A 101 -9.49 16.25 -2.25
N LEU A 102 -8.65 15.83 -1.29
CA LEU A 102 -9.03 15.52 0.08
C LEU A 102 -8.24 16.42 1.03
N PRO A 103 -8.90 17.28 1.78
CA PRO A 103 -8.20 18.17 2.73
C PRO A 103 -7.53 17.38 3.85
N SER A 104 -8.06 16.23 4.18
CA SER A 104 -7.53 15.31 5.19
C SER A 104 -8.21 13.95 5.08
N LEU A 105 -7.53 12.87 5.50
CA LEU A 105 -8.14 11.54 5.70
C LEU A 105 -9.04 11.47 6.95
N LYS A 106 -9.20 12.57 7.70
CA LYS A 106 -10.05 12.65 8.89
C LYS A 106 -11.36 13.39 8.68
N THR A 107 -11.50 14.06 7.56
CA THR A 107 -12.61 14.97 7.31
C THR A 107 -13.57 14.36 6.31
N ASN A 108 -14.82 14.13 6.68
CA ASN A 108 -15.84 13.72 5.74
C ASN A 108 -16.10 14.83 4.71
N CYS A 109 -16.01 14.48 3.45
CA CYS A 109 -16.32 15.34 2.32
C CYS A 109 -16.77 14.50 1.12
N SER A 110 -17.39 15.12 0.13
CA SER A 110 -17.91 14.43 -1.05
C SER A 110 -16.83 13.62 -1.82
N SER A 111 -15.59 14.08 -1.82
CA SER A 111 -14.47 13.33 -2.43
C SER A 111 -14.10 12.09 -1.64
N MET A 112 -14.28 12.11 -0.30
CA MET A 112 -14.10 10.95 0.57
C MET A 112 -15.19 9.91 0.35
N GLU A 113 -16.44 10.35 0.25
CA GLU A 113 -17.58 9.47 -0.03
C GLU A 113 -17.41 8.79 -1.38
N LYS A 114 -16.99 9.52 -2.42
CA LYS A 114 -16.66 8.95 -3.74
C LYS A 114 -15.56 7.89 -3.67
N LEU A 115 -14.50 8.14 -2.88
CA LEU A 115 -13.41 7.18 -2.69
C LEU A 115 -13.91 5.89 -2.04
N LEU A 116 -14.66 6.00 -0.95
CA LEU A 116 -15.20 4.85 -0.22
C LEU A 116 -16.22 4.07 -1.07
N ASP A 117 -17.09 4.78 -1.77
CA ASP A 117 -18.05 4.17 -2.70
C ASP A 117 -17.33 3.40 -3.82
N LYS A 118 -16.32 4.00 -4.42
CA LYS A 118 -15.53 3.35 -5.46
C LYS A 118 -14.77 2.12 -4.93
N ILE A 119 -14.19 2.18 -3.74
CA ILE A 119 -13.53 1.03 -3.08
C ILE A 119 -14.53 -0.11 -2.88
N LYS A 120 -15.78 0.19 -2.47
CA LYS A 120 -16.80 -0.83 -2.19
C LYS A 120 -17.38 -1.44 -3.48
N ASN A 121 -17.65 -0.62 -4.48
CA ASN A 121 -18.49 -0.98 -5.61
C ASN A 121 -17.73 -1.34 -6.90
N THR A 122 -16.40 -1.28 -6.91
CA THR A 122 -15.60 -1.67 -8.09
C THR A 122 -14.66 -2.83 -7.78
N LYS A 123 -14.14 -3.47 -8.83
CA LYS A 123 -13.07 -4.47 -8.73
C LYS A 123 -11.67 -3.87 -8.94
N GLU A 124 -11.58 -2.55 -9.04
CA GLU A 124 -10.34 -1.83 -9.25
C GLU A 124 -9.41 -1.93 -8.05
N THR A 125 -8.12 -1.77 -8.32
CA THR A 125 -7.06 -1.74 -7.30
C THR A 125 -6.79 -0.33 -6.83
N PHE A 126 -6.47 -0.16 -5.54
CA PHE A 126 -6.22 1.13 -4.90
C PHE A 126 -4.89 1.11 -4.16
N LEU A 127 -4.12 2.17 -4.31
CA LEU A 127 -2.89 2.38 -3.57
C LEU A 127 -2.99 3.63 -2.69
N PHE A 128 -2.87 3.46 -1.39
CA PHE A 128 -2.61 4.55 -0.44
C PHE A 128 -1.10 4.70 -0.28
N THR A 129 -0.54 5.79 -0.76
CA THR A 129 0.90 6.03 -0.68
C THR A 129 1.25 7.32 0.05
N TYR A 130 2.37 7.30 0.75
CA TYR A 130 2.82 8.35 1.64
C TYR A 130 4.35 8.42 1.70
N ARG A 131 4.91 9.57 2.12
CA ARG A 131 6.35 9.73 2.27
C ARG A 131 6.84 9.39 3.67
N GLY A 132 6.18 9.88 4.69
CA GLY A 132 6.63 9.79 6.09
C GLY A 132 5.78 8.87 6.96
N THR A 133 6.39 8.32 8.02
CA THR A 133 5.70 7.44 8.98
C THR A 133 4.43 8.05 9.59
N PRO A 134 4.38 9.36 9.95
CA PRO A 134 3.14 9.95 10.47
C PRO A 134 1.98 9.89 9.48
N SER A 135 2.22 10.22 8.20
CA SER A 135 1.20 10.14 7.14
C SER A 135 0.73 8.70 6.95
N GLY A 136 1.66 7.74 7.00
CA GLY A 136 1.33 6.33 6.96
C GLY A 136 0.42 5.88 8.11
N LYS A 137 0.62 6.38 9.32
CA LYS A 137 -0.27 6.09 10.45
C LYS A 137 -1.70 6.60 10.22
N TRP A 138 -1.85 7.79 9.60
CA TRP A 138 -3.17 8.33 9.28
C TRP A 138 -3.89 7.55 8.20
N ALA A 139 -3.20 7.15 7.13
CA ALA A 139 -3.79 6.31 6.09
C ALA A 139 -4.26 4.96 6.66
N ARG A 140 -3.43 4.32 7.51
CA ARG A 140 -3.81 3.07 8.19
C ARG A 140 -5.02 3.28 9.12
N ALA A 141 -5.03 4.33 9.92
CA ALA A 141 -6.16 4.64 10.81
C ALA A 141 -7.46 4.87 10.02
N PHE A 142 -7.38 5.51 8.86
CA PHE A 142 -8.50 5.69 7.94
C PHE A 142 -9.04 4.33 7.46
N LEU A 143 -8.17 3.45 6.96
CA LEU A 143 -8.56 2.12 6.47
C LEU A 143 -9.17 1.27 7.59
N HIS A 144 -8.61 1.34 8.81
CA HIS A 144 -9.17 0.66 9.99
C HIS A 144 -10.55 1.18 10.34
N TYR A 145 -10.73 2.51 10.40
CA TYR A 145 -11.99 3.13 10.80
C TYR A 145 -13.13 2.80 9.85
N HIS A 146 -12.85 2.83 8.53
CA HIS A 146 -13.84 2.56 7.50
C HIS A 146 -13.99 1.06 7.16
N GLY A 147 -13.35 0.16 7.90
CA GLY A 147 -13.43 -1.27 7.65
C GLY A 147 -13.02 -1.66 6.23
N VAL A 148 -11.98 -1.03 5.70
CA VAL A 148 -11.41 -1.34 4.38
C VAL A 148 -10.30 -2.36 4.54
N GLU A 149 -10.45 -3.53 3.93
CA GLU A 149 -9.39 -4.54 3.88
C GLU A 149 -8.20 -4.04 3.06
N PHE A 150 -6.99 -4.22 3.57
CA PHE A 150 -5.78 -3.78 2.87
C PHE A 150 -4.57 -4.69 3.12
N CYS A 151 -3.65 -4.68 2.15
CA CYS A 151 -2.31 -5.24 2.27
C CYS A 151 -1.27 -4.13 2.39
N HIS A 152 -0.28 -4.32 3.25
CA HIS A 152 0.95 -3.55 3.16
C HIS A 152 1.73 -4.02 1.93
N VAL A 153 2.21 -3.10 1.10
CA VAL A 153 2.97 -3.44 -0.10
C VAL A 153 4.18 -4.31 0.25
N GLY A 154 4.26 -5.49 -0.38
CA GLY A 154 5.31 -6.48 -0.11
C GLY A 154 5.12 -7.29 1.18
N SER A 155 3.92 -7.33 1.74
CA SER A 155 3.60 -8.11 2.94
C SER A 155 2.21 -8.75 2.82
N ASP A 156 1.93 -9.72 3.67
CA ASP A 156 0.60 -10.30 3.80
C ASP A 156 -0.42 -9.27 4.34
N PRO A 157 -1.73 -9.50 4.15
CA PRO A 157 -2.78 -8.68 4.75
C PRO A 157 -2.59 -8.52 6.26
N TYR A 158 -2.89 -7.31 6.77
CA TYR A 158 -2.77 -7.01 8.21
C TYR A 158 -3.63 -7.94 9.07
N VAL A 159 -4.77 -8.37 8.55
CA VAL A 159 -5.63 -9.42 9.13
C VAL A 159 -5.93 -10.43 8.03
N SER A 160 -5.73 -11.70 8.31
CA SER A 160 -6.01 -12.75 7.33
C SER A 160 -7.52 -12.94 7.17
N LYS A 161 -7.94 -13.29 5.96
CA LYS A 161 -9.35 -13.62 5.67
C LYS A 161 -9.87 -14.78 6.50
N LYS A 162 -9.03 -15.76 6.79
CA LYS A 162 -9.34 -16.87 7.70
C LYS A 162 -9.67 -16.35 9.11
N GLU A 163 -8.89 -15.41 9.60
CA GLU A 163 -9.12 -14.81 10.93
C GLU A 163 -10.44 -14.03 10.97
N ILE A 164 -10.79 -13.29 9.91
CA ILE A 164 -12.07 -12.60 9.79
C ILE A 164 -13.24 -13.60 9.78
N ARG A 165 -13.12 -14.70 9.02
CA ARG A 165 -14.12 -15.76 9.00
C ARG A 165 -14.34 -16.36 10.38
N CYS A 166 -13.27 -16.68 11.09
CA CYS A 166 -13.36 -17.21 12.45
C CYS A 166 -14.14 -16.25 13.37
N HIS A 167 -13.82 -14.96 13.29
CA HIS A 167 -14.53 -13.94 14.04
C HIS A 167 -16.02 -13.88 13.75
N LYS A 168 -16.39 -13.93 12.47
CA LYS A 168 -17.77 -13.86 12.01
C LYS A 168 -18.57 -15.08 12.44
N MET A 169 -17.97 -16.27 12.44
CA MET A 169 -18.66 -17.54 12.73
C MET A 169 -18.69 -17.88 14.24
N TRP A 170 -17.77 -17.35 15.03
CA TRP A 170 -17.67 -17.70 16.45
C TRP A 170 -18.95 -17.48 17.27
N PRO A 171 -19.65 -16.34 17.18
CA PRO A 171 -20.88 -16.13 17.92
C PRO A 171 -21.98 -17.16 17.62
N GLU A 172 -22.07 -17.64 16.40
CA GLU A 172 -23.04 -18.66 15.99
C GLU A 172 -22.66 -20.02 16.54
N PHE A 173 -21.38 -20.38 16.50
CA PHE A 173 -20.88 -21.61 17.09
C PHE A 173 -21.11 -21.67 18.62
N VAL A 174 -20.89 -20.57 19.31
CA VAL A 174 -21.18 -20.47 20.76
C VAL A 174 -22.68 -20.60 21.04
N LYS A 175 -23.53 -20.11 20.16
CA LYS A 175 -25.01 -20.26 20.26
C LYS A 175 -25.53 -21.67 19.93
N GLY A 176 -24.68 -22.59 19.48
CA GLY A 176 -25.03 -23.95 19.19
C GLY A 176 -25.18 -24.30 17.71
N GLU A 177 -24.71 -23.44 16.80
CA GLU A 177 -24.60 -23.81 15.40
C GLU A 177 -23.52 -24.87 15.17
N GLU A 178 -23.75 -25.77 14.25
CA GLU A 178 -22.79 -26.82 13.92
C GLU A 178 -21.69 -26.33 12.99
N MET A 179 -20.44 -26.67 13.31
CA MET A 179 -19.26 -26.36 12.51
C MET A 179 -18.59 -27.62 11.96
N SER A 180 -18.13 -27.57 10.71
CA SER A 180 -17.33 -28.65 10.14
C SER A 180 -15.97 -28.77 10.82
N LEU A 181 -15.38 -29.95 10.78
CA LEU A 181 -14.02 -30.17 11.32
C LEU A 181 -12.99 -29.22 10.71
N LYS A 182 -13.12 -28.87 9.44
CA LYS A 182 -12.26 -27.89 8.77
C LYS A 182 -12.37 -26.50 9.40
N GLN A 183 -13.58 -26.02 9.64
CA GLN A 183 -13.82 -24.74 10.32
C GLN A 183 -13.30 -24.74 11.75
N ILE A 184 -13.48 -25.82 12.49
CA ILE A 184 -12.96 -25.97 13.86
C ILE A 184 -11.43 -25.89 13.86
N LYS A 185 -10.74 -26.54 12.92
CA LYS A 185 -9.28 -26.43 12.79
C LYS A 185 -8.83 -25.01 12.44
N GLU A 186 -9.59 -24.27 11.62
CA GLU A 186 -9.32 -22.85 11.37
C GLU A 186 -9.43 -22.02 12.66
N PHE A 187 -10.45 -22.24 13.50
CA PHE A 187 -10.55 -21.58 14.80
C PHE A 187 -9.34 -21.86 15.69
N TRP A 188 -8.86 -23.11 15.72
CA TRP A 188 -7.74 -23.51 16.57
C TRP A 188 -6.47 -22.71 16.30
N THR A 189 -6.23 -22.37 15.05
CA THR A 189 -5.07 -21.56 14.64
C THR A 189 -5.09 -20.17 15.27
N TYR A 190 -6.28 -19.59 15.47
CA TYR A 190 -6.46 -18.21 15.95
C TYR A 190 -6.92 -18.10 17.39
N MET A 191 -7.35 -19.21 18.00
CA MET A 191 -7.86 -19.23 19.37
C MET A 191 -6.75 -19.11 20.40
N GLY A 192 -7.02 -18.38 21.49
CA GLY A 192 -6.07 -18.22 22.59
C GLY A 192 -5.92 -19.48 23.45
N GLN A 193 -4.73 -19.70 24.00
CA GLN A 193 -4.47 -20.85 24.86
C GLN A 193 -5.28 -20.87 26.18
N GLN A 194 -5.87 -19.75 26.54
CA GLN A 194 -6.71 -19.66 27.75
C GLN A 194 -8.04 -20.43 27.65
N VAL A 195 -8.56 -20.61 26.42
CA VAL A 195 -9.79 -21.39 26.16
C VAL A 195 -9.50 -22.80 25.68
N ILE A 196 -8.34 -23.06 25.13
CA ILE A 196 -7.91 -24.40 24.74
C ILE A 196 -7.37 -25.15 25.95
N VAL A 197 -7.81 -26.40 26.15
CA VAL A 197 -7.26 -27.26 27.18
C VAL A 197 -5.80 -27.59 26.90
N ARG A 198 -4.93 -27.53 27.91
CA ARG A 198 -3.49 -27.79 27.77
C ARG A 198 -3.23 -29.13 27.06
N GLY A 199 -2.36 -29.14 26.07
CA GLY A 199 -2.00 -30.34 25.28
C GLY A 199 -2.95 -30.66 24.14
N LYS A 200 -4.01 -29.88 23.94
CA LYS A 200 -4.95 -30.02 22.81
C LYS A 200 -4.60 -29.05 21.67
N GLY A 201 -3.54 -29.34 20.94
CA GLY A 201 -3.17 -28.63 19.72
C GLY A 201 -3.94 -29.11 18.49
N GLU A 202 -3.75 -28.45 17.34
CA GLU A 202 -4.42 -28.81 16.07
C GLU A 202 -4.17 -30.27 15.65
N ALA A 203 -2.99 -30.81 15.89
CA ALA A 203 -2.64 -32.21 15.63
C ALA A 203 -3.51 -33.22 16.38
N THR A 204 -4.12 -32.84 17.49
CA THR A 204 -4.98 -33.75 18.29
C THR A 204 -6.34 -34.01 17.65
N PHE A 205 -6.69 -33.32 16.56
CA PHE A 205 -7.85 -33.65 15.71
C PHE A 205 -7.58 -34.77 14.70
N GLU A 206 -6.39 -35.33 14.71
CA GLU A 206 -6.07 -36.51 13.90
C GLU A 206 -6.96 -37.68 14.33
N GLY A 207 -7.58 -38.36 13.35
CA GLY A 207 -8.55 -39.43 13.63
C GLY A 207 -9.99 -38.99 13.89
N TRP A 208 -10.27 -37.67 13.95
CA TRP A 208 -11.66 -37.23 14.03
C TRP A 208 -12.39 -37.45 12.71
N ILE A 209 -13.66 -37.89 12.81
CA ILE A 209 -14.50 -38.13 11.65
C ILE A 209 -14.87 -36.79 11.00
N ASN A 210 -14.87 -36.73 9.68
CA ASN A 210 -15.25 -35.54 8.94
C ASN A 210 -16.78 -35.34 8.97
N LYS A 211 -17.28 -34.81 10.06
CA LYS A 211 -18.68 -34.42 10.26
C LYS A 211 -18.74 -32.99 10.78
N LYS A 212 -19.94 -32.51 11.04
CA LYS A 212 -20.17 -31.29 11.80
C LYS A 212 -20.20 -31.59 13.29
N TYR A 213 -19.81 -30.64 14.10
CA TYR A 213 -19.69 -30.73 15.56
C TYR A 213 -20.30 -29.50 16.21
N LEU A 214 -20.93 -29.71 17.37
CA LEU A 214 -21.38 -28.68 18.28
C LEU A 214 -20.23 -28.26 19.23
N ILE A 215 -20.26 -27.03 19.73
CA ILE A 215 -19.25 -26.56 20.70
C ILE A 215 -19.25 -27.40 21.97
N GLN A 216 -20.43 -27.91 22.39
CA GLN A 216 -20.59 -28.80 23.54
C GLN A 216 -19.78 -30.09 23.40
N GLU A 217 -19.73 -30.68 22.18
CA GLU A 217 -18.95 -31.89 21.92
C GLU A 217 -17.45 -31.64 22.15
N LEU A 218 -16.95 -30.42 21.85
CA LEU A 218 -15.56 -30.05 22.11
C LEU A 218 -15.26 -29.87 23.59
N ILE A 219 -16.23 -29.37 24.33
CA ILE A 219 -16.14 -29.22 25.81
C ILE A 219 -16.17 -30.60 26.49
N GLU A 220 -17.12 -31.46 26.16
CA GLU A 220 -17.26 -32.83 26.68
C GLU A 220 -16.01 -33.68 26.40
N LYS A 221 -15.44 -33.53 25.20
CA LYS A 221 -14.16 -34.17 24.82
C LYS A 221 -12.93 -33.51 25.44
N LYS A 222 -13.11 -32.47 26.26
CA LYS A 222 -12.05 -31.72 26.93
C LYS A 222 -11.07 -31.06 25.97
N TYR A 223 -11.55 -30.51 24.85
CA TYR A 223 -10.77 -29.67 23.93
C TYR A 223 -10.89 -28.20 24.29
N LEU A 224 -12.09 -27.77 24.71
CA LEU A 224 -12.36 -26.40 25.17
C LEU A 224 -12.71 -26.41 26.66
N ARG A 225 -12.42 -25.30 27.33
CA ARG A 225 -12.86 -25.05 28.70
C ARG A 225 -14.33 -24.61 28.72
N VAL A 226 -15.03 -24.87 29.81
CA VAL A 226 -16.45 -24.49 29.95
C VAL A 226 -16.63 -22.98 29.86
N GLU A 227 -15.68 -22.22 30.39
CA GLU A 227 -15.67 -20.75 30.38
C GLU A 227 -15.66 -20.18 28.96
N SER A 228 -15.31 -20.97 27.93
CA SER A 228 -15.36 -20.53 26.54
C SER A 228 -16.77 -20.23 26.02
N LEU A 229 -17.81 -20.73 26.69
CA LEU A 229 -19.22 -20.43 26.39
C LEU A 229 -19.63 -19.00 26.77
N ASP A 230 -18.94 -18.39 27.74
CA ASP A 230 -19.22 -17.04 28.20
C ASP A 230 -18.63 -15.98 27.30
N PHE A 231 -17.80 -16.37 26.30
CA PHE A 231 -17.18 -15.45 25.37
C PHE A 231 -18.04 -15.22 24.14
N THR A 232 -18.71 -14.09 24.10
CA THR A 232 -19.47 -13.64 22.92
C THR A 232 -18.56 -13.14 21.80
N ASP A 233 -17.32 -12.80 22.12
CA ASP A 233 -16.31 -12.29 21.22
C ASP A 233 -15.14 -13.29 21.13
N PHE A 234 -14.81 -13.72 19.91
CA PHE A 234 -13.71 -14.63 19.63
C PHE A 234 -12.37 -14.15 20.20
N TYR A 235 -12.17 -12.84 20.30
CA TYR A 235 -10.93 -12.25 20.80
C TYR A 235 -10.78 -12.21 22.30
N HIS A 236 -11.84 -12.29 23.06
CA HIS A 236 -11.69 -12.50 24.51
C HIS A 236 -10.85 -13.74 24.83
N THR A 237 -10.75 -14.65 23.84
CA THR A 237 -9.84 -15.79 23.92
C THR A 237 -8.36 -15.44 23.79
N ARG A 238 -8.00 -14.24 23.31
CA ARG A 238 -6.61 -13.87 22.92
C ARG A 238 -6.08 -12.56 23.47
N ILE A 239 -6.91 -11.66 24.00
CA ILE A 239 -6.49 -10.31 24.38
C ILE A 239 -5.37 -10.35 25.41
N LYS A 240 -4.21 -9.82 25.02
CA LYS A 240 -3.03 -9.65 25.90
C LYS A 240 -2.40 -8.27 25.81
N SER A 241 -2.79 -7.43 24.83
CA SER A 241 -2.15 -6.15 24.57
C SER A 241 -3.09 -5.12 23.95
N LYS A 242 -2.73 -3.83 24.03
CA LYS A 242 -3.44 -2.74 23.34
C LYS A 242 -3.48 -2.92 21.81
N THR A 243 -2.47 -3.56 21.23
CA THR A 243 -2.41 -3.86 19.80
C THR A 243 -3.49 -4.86 19.40
N ASP A 244 -3.80 -5.82 20.28
CA ASP A 244 -4.88 -6.78 20.05
C ASP A 244 -6.23 -6.08 20.07
N GLU A 245 -6.46 -5.11 20.95
CA GLU A 245 -7.70 -4.31 20.98
C GLU A 245 -7.90 -3.49 19.69
N GLU A 246 -6.85 -2.86 19.17
CA GLU A 246 -6.90 -2.13 17.90
C GLU A 246 -7.24 -3.06 16.72
N LYS A 247 -6.64 -4.25 16.71
CA LYS A 247 -6.88 -5.28 15.71
C LYS A 247 -8.33 -5.78 15.74
N ILE A 248 -8.87 -6.00 16.94
CA ILE A 248 -10.26 -6.39 17.16
C ILE A 248 -11.21 -5.32 16.61
N LYS A 249 -11.02 -4.07 16.98
CA LYS A 249 -11.84 -2.96 16.47
C LYS A 249 -11.84 -2.91 14.94
N TYR A 250 -10.69 -3.15 14.34
CA TYR A 250 -10.57 -3.19 12.89
C TYR A 250 -11.35 -4.37 12.29
N ILE A 251 -11.24 -5.57 12.85
CA ILE A 251 -11.99 -6.73 12.35
C ILE A 251 -13.49 -6.52 12.48
N ASN A 252 -13.95 -5.98 13.61
CA ASN A 252 -15.36 -5.65 13.79
C ASN A 252 -15.84 -4.63 12.74
N ASN A 253 -15.01 -3.65 12.39
CA ASN A 253 -15.31 -2.74 11.30
C ASN A 253 -15.38 -3.45 9.94
N LEU A 254 -14.44 -4.36 9.64
CA LEU A 254 -14.47 -5.18 8.42
C LEU A 254 -15.76 -6.00 8.31
N ILE A 255 -16.17 -6.63 9.40
CA ILE A 255 -17.40 -7.43 9.46
C ILE A 255 -18.64 -6.55 9.25
N ARG A 256 -18.70 -5.41 9.93
CA ARG A 256 -19.79 -4.43 9.80
C ARG A 256 -19.95 -3.94 8.36
N GLU A 257 -18.84 -3.67 7.69
CA GLU A 257 -18.81 -3.20 6.29
C GLU A 257 -18.98 -4.32 5.27
N GLY A 258 -19.16 -5.58 5.71
CA GLY A 258 -19.46 -6.71 4.83
C GLY A 258 -18.28 -7.14 3.95
N VAL A 259 -17.03 -7.09 4.49
CA VAL A 259 -15.84 -7.46 3.73
C VAL A 259 -15.98 -8.86 3.09
N ASP A 260 -15.57 -8.97 1.83
CA ASP A 260 -15.49 -10.25 1.14
C ASP A 260 -14.31 -11.07 1.66
N THR A 261 -14.61 -12.21 2.30
CA THR A 261 -13.60 -13.10 2.86
C THR A 261 -13.06 -14.13 1.86
N GLU A 262 -13.57 -14.17 0.64
CA GLU A 262 -13.13 -15.12 -0.39
C GLU A 262 -12.38 -14.43 -1.56
N GLY A 263 -12.69 -13.17 -1.85
CA GLY A 263 -12.08 -12.39 -2.93
C GLY A 263 -10.60 -12.03 -2.66
N GLU A 264 -9.96 -11.35 -3.59
CA GLU A 264 -8.58 -10.84 -3.43
C GLU A 264 -8.58 -9.46 -2.75
N THR A 265 -7.54 -9.18 -1.98
CA THR A 265 -7.31 -7.84 -1.42
C THR A 265 -6.97 -6.87 -2.54
N ARG A 266 -7.71 -5.77 -2.63
CA ARG A 266 -7.58 -4.78 -3.71
C ARG A 266 -7.03 -3.43 -3.26
N VAL A 267 -6.95 -3.20 -1.96
CA VAL A 267 -6.42 -1.97 -1.40
C VAL A 267 -5.02 -2.23 -0.85
N TYR A 268 -4.09 -1.44 -1.31
CA TYR A 268 -2.68 -1.52 -0.93
C TYR A 268 -2.25 -0.25 -0.24
N TYR A 269 -1.27 -0.38 0.63
CA TYR A 269 -0.78 0.70 1.47
C TYR A 269 0.74 0.62 1.54
N GLY A 270 1.43 1.73 1.25
CA GLY A 270 2.89 1.70 1.24
C GLY A 270 3.56 3.06 1.12
N ASN A 271 4.81 3.10 1.55
CA ASN A 271 5.69 4.25 1.36
C ASN A 271 6.05 4.41 -0.12
N ILE A 272 6.21 5.65 -0.61
CA ILE A 272 6.51 5.98 -2.01
C ILE A 272 7.70 5.18 -2.57
N HIS A 273 8.75 4.97 -1.77
CA HIS A 273 9.91 4.19 -2.21
C HIS A 273 9.61 2.72 -2.45
N LYS A 274 8.74 2.12 -1.61
CA LYS A 274 8.34 0.71 -1.73
C LYS A 274 7.40 0.45 -2.91
N VAL A 275 6.63 1.46 -3.33
CA VAL A 275 5.65 1.31 -4.40
C VAL A 275 6.22 1.63 -5.78
N LYS A 276 7.48 2.09 -5.86
CA LYS A 276 8.15 2.29 -7.13
C LYS A 276 8.14 0.99 -7.96
N GLY A 277 7.94 1.09 -9.27
CA GLY A 277 7.80 -0.06 -10.16
C GLY A 277 6.40 -0.68 -10.23
N GLN A 278 5.54 -0.47 -9.22
CA GLN A 278 4.19 -1.06 -9.18
C GLN A 278 3.16 -0.21 -9.94
N THR A 279 1.99 -0.80 -10.20
CA THR A 279 0.89 -0.17 -10.93
C THR A 279 -0.44 -0.55 -10.32
N TYR A 280 -1.33 0.44 -10.14
CA TYR A 280 -2.67 0.31 -9.59
C TYR A 280 -3.67 1.09 -10.43
N ASP A 281 -4.95 0.75 -10.36
CA ASP A 281 -5.95 1.52 -11.10
C ASP A 281 -6.13 2.91 -10.50
N ASN A 282 -6.13 3.02 -9.19
CA ASN A 282 -6.35 4.26 -8.46
C ASN A 282 -5.24 4.52 -7.45
N VAL A 283 -4.86 5.79 -7.26
CA VAL A 283 -3.83 6.18 -6.30
C VAL A 283 -4.31 7.30 -5.39
N ILE A 284 -4.09 7.12 -4.09
CA ILE A 284 -4.34 8.11 -3.04
C ILE A 284 -2.98 8.55 -2.51
N VAL A 285 -2.58 9.77 -2.82
CA VAL A 285 -1.27 10.32 -2.48
C VAL A 285 -1.40 11.26 -1.29
N ASP A 286 -0.86 10.87 -0.14
CA ASP A 286 -0.72 11.76 1.00
C ASP A 286 0.53 12.63 0.80
N GLU A 287 0.32 13.88 0.39
CA GLU A 287 1.38 14.86 0.15
C GLU A 287 1.92 15.48 1.44
N THR A 288 1.33 15.18 2.59
CA THR A 288 1.84 15.69 3.86
C THR A 288 3.20 15.07 4.17
N CYS A 289 4.19 15.88 4.43
CA CYS A 289 5.56 15.42 4.69
C CYS A 289 6.13 16.12 5.92
N THR A 290 6.81 15.35 6.77
CA THR A 290 7.53 15.87 7.95
C THR A 290 9.02 16.09 7.70
N ARG A 291 9.55 15.58 6.59
CA ARG A 291 10.96 15.69 6.24
C ARG A 291 11.19 16.88 5.32
N ARG A 292 12.24 17.62 5.59
CA ARG A 292 12.76 18.66 4.71
C ARG A 292 13.70 17.99 3.71
N GLU A 293 13.23 17.77 2.51
CA GLU A 293 14.05 17.36 1.36
C GLU A 293 14.19 18.54 0.42
N ASP A 294 15.18 18.50 -0.45
CA ASP A 294 15.30 19.52 -1.48
C ASP A 294 14.07 19.53 -2.40
N TYR A 295 13.86 20.64 -3.07
CA TYR A 295 12.66 20.87 -3.87
C TYR A 295 12.50 19.84 -4.99
N PHE A 296 13.58 19.51 -5.70
CA PHE A 296 13.50 18.57 -6.83
C PHE A 296 13.26 17.14 -6.38
N THR A 297 13.86 16.71 -5.29
CA THR A 297 13.56 15.42 -4.67
C THR A 297 12.09 15.31 -4.26
N GLN A 298 11.50 16.39 -3.71
CA GLN A 298 10.07 16.41 -3.41
C GLN A 298 9.20 16.25 -4.67
N LEU A 299 9.55 16.94 -5.78
CA LEU A 299 8.82 16.82 -7.05
C LEU A 299 8.93 15.40 -7.63
N ARG A 300 10.12 14.78 -7.60
CA ARG A 300 10.33 13.39 -8.04
C ARG A 300 9.53 12.40 -7.21
N LEU A 301 9.51 12.55 -5.89
CA LEU A 301 8.68 11.72 -5.00
C LEU A 301 7.20 11.84 -5.35
N LYS A 302 6.70 13.05 -5.55
CA LYS A 302 5.33 13.32 -5.94
C LYS A 302 5.03 12.71 -7.32
N TYR A 303 5.90 12.91 -8.29
CA TYR A 303 5.81 12.31 -9.61
C TYR A 303 5.75 10.77 -9.56
N VAL A 304 6.66 10.13 -8.81
CA VAL A 304 6.64 8.67 -8.63
C VAL A 304 5.34 8.21 -8.00
N ALA A 305 4.84 8.89 -6.98
CA ALA A 305 3.60 8.51 -6.30
C ALA A 305 2.38 8.52 -7.25
N TYR A 306 2.15 9.62 -7.96
CA TYR A 306 1.01 9.71 -8.89
C TYR A 306 1.15 8.80 -10.10
N SER A 307 2.37 8.64 -10.63
CA SER A 307 2.61 7.77 -11.79
C SER A 307 2.40 6.27 -11.50
N ARG A 308 2.04 5.88 -10.28
CA ARG A 308 1.59 4.50 -9.96
C ARG A 308 0.15 4.26 -10.35
N GLY A 309 -0.65 5.31 -10.55
CA GLY A 309 -2.06 5.23 -10.93
C GLY A 309 -2.26 5.08 -12.44
N ARG A 310 -3.37 4.43 -12.81
CA ARG A 310 -3.82 4.28 -14.20
C ARG A 310 -4.98 5.20 -14.51
N VAL A 311 -5.99 5.25 -13.65
CA VAL A 311 -7.29 5.87 -13.91
C VAL A 311 -7.48 7.11 -13.06
N ASP A 312 -7.80 6.95 -11.77
CA ASP A 312 -8.11 8.07 -10.90
C ASP A 312 -7.01 8.34 -9.86
N CYS A 313 -6.92 9.59 -9.42
CA CYS A 313 -6.05 9.96 -8.33
C CYS A 313 -6.73 10.88 -7.31
N TRP A 314 -6.36 10.71 -6.04
CA TRP A 314 -6.74 11.57 -4.93
C TRP A 314 -5.50 12.20 -4.32
N THR A 315 -5.52 13.50 -4.16
CA THR A 315 -4.49 14.24 -3.41
C THR A 315 -4.98 14.50 -2.00
N VAL A 316 -4.27 13.99 -1.00
CA VAL A 316 -4.47 14.35 0.41
C VAL A 316 -3.47 15.41 0.78
N ALA A 317 -3.94 16.63 1.07
CA ALA A 317 -3.07 17.74 1.46
C ALA A 317 -3.72 18.57 2.57
N SER A 318 -2.96 18.81 3.64
CA SER A 318 -3.37 19.68 4.74
C SER A 318 -2.85 21.10 4.50
N GLN A 319 -3.69 22.11 4.75
CA GLN A 319 -3.27 23.52 4.64
C GLN A 319 -2.20 23.89 5.68
N ASP A 320 -2.16 23.19 6.82
CA ASP A 320 -1.30 23.52 7.98
C ASP A 320 -0.01 22.72 8.05
N ARG A 321 0.31 21.90 7.03
CA ARG A 321 1.49 21.05 7.02
C ARG A 321 2.31 21.22 5.77
N TYR A 322 3.60 20.92 5.87
CA TYR A 322 4.49 20.83 4.71
C TYR A 322 3.89 19.85 3.69
N THR A 323 3.64 20.34 2.49
CA THR A 323 3.11 19.56 1.38
C THR A 323 4.21 19.33 0.35
N LEU A 324 4.34 18.12 -0.16
CA LEU A 324 5.30 17.80 -1.23
C LEU A 324 5.13 18.76 -2.40
N GLY A 325 6.22 19.34 -2.88
CA GLY A 325 6.22 20.25 -4.03
C GLY A 325 5.78 21.69 -3.75
N LYS A 326 5.56 22.12 -2.48
CA LYS A 326 5.48 23.54 -2.16
C LYS A 326 6.88 24.16 -2.10
N LYS A 327 7.08 25.26 -2.81
CA LYS A 327 8.25 26.13 -2.61
C LYS A 327 8.22 26.65 -1.18
N HIS A 328 9.29 26.41 -0.42
CA HIS A 328 9.51 27.15 0.82
C HIS A 328 10.20 28.46 0.47
N ASP A 329 9.65 29.58 0.85
CA ASP A 329 10.17 30.93 0.59
C ASP A 329 11.58 31.17 1.14
N ASN A 330 12.12 30.22 1.92
CA ASN A 330 13.46 30.27 2.55
C ASN A 330 14.47 29.27 1.96
N PHE A 331 14.20 28.63 0.82
CA PHE A 331 15.21 27.78 0.18
C PHE A 331 16.16 28.65 -0.65
N ASN A 332 17.37 28.82 -0.12
CA ASN A 332 18.47 29.48 -0.82
C ASN A 332 18.99 28.54 -1.91
N TYR A 333 18.60 28.78 -3.15
CA TYR A 333 18.99 28.01 -4.34
C TYR A 333 20.50 28.04 -4.67
N ASN A 334 21.30 28.79 -3.87
CA ASN A 334 22.72 28.97 -4.11
C ASN A 334 23.58 27.71 -3.86
N TYR A 335 23.03 26.63 -3.33
CA TYR A 335 23.76 25.37 -3.13
C TYR A 335 23.81 24.46 -4.39
N LEU A 336 23.14 24.82 -5.49
CA LEU A 336 23.09 24.02 -6.71
C LEU A 336 24.03 24.51 -7.82
N GLN A 337 24.89 25.50 -7.54
CA GLN A 337 25.83 26.06 -8.53
C GLN A 337 27.28 25.57 -8.36
N HIS A 338 27.52 24.50 -7.63
CA HIS A 338 28.87 23.91 -7.51
C HIS A 338 28.91 22.45 -7.88
#